data_e48cae0d1771a35a1a9d176d40ce75b9
#
_entry.id   e48cae0d1771a35a1a9d176d40ce75b9
#
_cell.length_a   1.000
_cell.length_b   1.000
_cell.length_c   1.000
_cell.angle_alpha   90.00
_cell.angle_beta   90.00
_cell.angle_gamma   90.00
#
_symmetry.space_group_name_H-M   'P 1'
#
loop_
_entity.id
_entity.type
_entity.pdbx_description
1 polymer ?
#
loop_
_entity_poly.entity_id
_entity_poly.type
_entity_poly.pdbx_seq_one_letter_code
_entity_poly.pdbx_strand_id
1 'polypeptide(L)'
;FRLTSKNDALTPNATYIPAANEVARRIAENNGGIAGGHIGDLVNAPFTAHFVGGCVIGDSVINGVIDPYHRLFNYPTMHVVDGASVTANLGVNPSLTITAQAERAFSMWPNKGETDPRPAQNSPYKRIDPVMPNQPFVPKGAVGELRVS
;
A
#
# COMPACT_ATOMS: atom_id res chain seq x y z
N PHE A 1 -24.70 -5.10 9.31
CA PHE A 1 -23.90 -4.87 8.10
C PHE A 1 -22.99 -6.08 7.86
N ARG A 2 -23.08 -6.68 6.68
CA ARG A 2 -22.17 -7.77 6.26
C ARG A 2 -21.45 -7.31 5.01
N LEU A 3 -20.13 -7.24 5.07
CA LEU A 3 -19.28 -7.02 3.90
C LEU A 3 -19.27 -8.30 3.07
N THR A 4 -19.52 -8.17 1.78
CA THR A 4 -19.43 -9.26 0.81
C THR A 4 -18.55 -8.82 -0.34
N SER A 5 -17.80 -9.74 -0.92
CA SER A 5 -17.07 -9.54 -2.17
C SER A 5 -17.66 -10.42 -3.26
N LYS A 6 -17.61 -9.96 -4.48
CA LYS A 6 -18.01 -10.72 -5.66
C LYS A 6 -16.95 -10.53 -6.75
N ASN A 7 -16.53 -11.64 -7.35
CA ASN A 7 -15.64 -11.57 -8.50
C ASN A 7 -16.38 -10.94 -9.69
N ASP A 8 -15.65 -10.16 -10.47
CA ASP A 8 -16.13 -9.70 -11.77
C ASP A 8 -16.36 -10.91 -12.67
N ALA A 9 -17.53 -10.99 -13.30
CA ALA A 9 -17.86 -12.08 -14.21
C ALA A 9 -17.05 -12.05 -15.50
N LEU A 10 -16.58 -10.87 -15.93
CA LEU A 10 -15.79 -10.67 -17.16
C LEU A 10 -14.30 -10.89 -16.92
N THR A 11 -13.81 -10.56 -15.74
CA THR A 11 -12.39 -10.67 -15.35
C THR A 11 -12.26 -11.34 -13.97
N PRO A 12 -12.61 -12.62 -13.86
CA PRO A 12 -12.52 -13.32 -12.58
C PRO A 12 -11.05 -13.43 -12.14
N ASN A 13 -10.84 -13.45 -10.83
CA ASN A 13 -9.53 -13.71 -10.28
C ASN A 13 -9.01 -15.08 -10.73
N ALA A 14 -7.72 -15.15 -11.06
CA ALA A 14 -7.08 -16.42 -11.40
C ALA A 14 -7.15 -17.38 -10.21
N THR A 15 -7.65 -18.59 -10.42
CA THR A 15 -7.69 -19.67 -9.41
C THR A 15 -6.46 -20.57 -9.48
N TYR A 16 -5.72 -20.52 -10.60
CA TYR A 16 -4.52 -21.28 -10.84
C TYR A 16 -3.56 -20.50 -11.74
N ILE A 17 -2.28 -20.47 -11.38
CA ILE A 17 -1.22 -19.77 -12.12
C ILE A 17 -0.17 -20.82 -12.54
N PRO A 18 -0.25 -21.36 -13.79
CA PRO A 18 0.63 -22.44 -14.25
C PRO A 18 2.12 -22.11 -14.12
N ALA A 19 2.52 -20.91 -14.51
CA ALA A 19 3.92 -20.47 -14.45
C ALA A 19 4.47 -20.47 -13.01
N ALA A 20 3.70 -20.02 -12.04
CA ALA A 20 4.11 -20.02 -10.62
C ALA A 20 4.27 -21.44 -10.08
N ASN A 21 3.34 -22.32 -10.43
CA ASN A 21 3.41 -23.74 -10.02
C ASN A 21 4.61 -24.46 -10.66
N GLU A 22 4.91 -24.19 -11.92
CA GLU A 22 6.08 -24.77 -12.61
C GLU A 22 7.39 -24.27 -11.98
N VAL A 23 7.49 -22.99 -11.65
CA VAL A 23 8.66 -22.44 -10.93
C VAL A 23 8.82 -23.08 -9.57
N ALA A 24 7.74 -23.20 -8.79
CA ALA A 24 7.76 -23.86 -7.48
C ALA A 24 8.22 -25.32 -7.58
N ARG A 25 7.73 -26.06 -8.59
CA ARG A 25 8.14 -27.45 -8.85
C ARG A 25 9.63 -27.55 -9.16
N ARG A 26 10.15 -26.71 -10.07
CA ARG A 26 11.58 -26.72 -10.44
C ARG A 26 12.49 -26.35 -9.26
N ILE A 27 12.09 -25.37 -8.44
CA ILE A 27 12.84 -25.00 -7.23
C ILE A 27 12.89 -26.19 -6.27
N ALA A 28 11.74 -26.85 -6.04
CA ALA A 28 11.67 -28.00 -5.16
C ALA A 28 12.55 -29.16 -5.66
N GLU A 29 12.47 -29.53 -6.94
CA GLU A 29 13.29 -30.57 -7.54
C GLU A 29 14.80 -30.28 -7.44
N ASN A 30 15.21 -29.05 -7.74
CA ASN A 30 16.62 -28.65 -7.65
C ASN A 30 17.17 -28.69 -6.22
N ASN A 31 16.32 -28.60 -5.22
CA ASN A 31 16.69 -28.67 -3.81
C ASN A 31 16.37 -30.03 -3.15
N GLY A 32 15.99 -31.02 -3.92
CA GLY A 32 15.63 -32.37 -3.40
C GLY A 32 14.38 -32.37 -2.53
N GLY A 33 13.48 -31.39 -2.74
CA GLY A 33 12.26 -31.22 -1.98
C GLY A 33 11.00 -31.51 -2.81
N ILE A 34 9.85 -31.28 -2.19
CA ILE A 34 8.52 -31.39 -2.81
C ILE A 34 7.88 -30.02 -2.81
N ALA A 35 7.32 -29.61 -3.96
CA ALA A 35 6.58 -28.36 -4.06
C ALA A 35 5.37 -28.39 -3.10
N GLY A 36 5.34 -27.44 -2.16
CA GLY A 36 4.24 -27.31 -1.22
C GLY A 36 3.06 -26.54 -1.82
N GLY A 37 1.92 -26.67 -1.19
CA GLY A 37 0.70 -25.94 -1.49
C GLY A 37 -0.09 -25.68 -0.20
N HIS A 38 -1.29 -25.15 -0.35
CA HIS A 38 -2.22 -24.97 0.78
C HIS A 38 -3.56 -25.70 0.52
N ILE A 39 -4.35 -25.87 1.56
CA ILE A 39 -5.61 -26.62 1.47
C ILE A 39 -6.58 -26.04 0.40
N GLY A 40 -6.50 -24.75 0.12
CA GLY A 40 -7.30 -24.11 -0.92
C GLY A 40 -7.00 -24.61 -2.33
N ASP A 41 -5.80 -25.13 -2.58
CA ASP A 41 -5.41 -25.66 -3.89
C ASP A 41 -6.26 -26.87 -4.29
N LEU A 42 -6.74 -27.64 -3.32
CA LEU A 42 -7.62 -28.79 -3.55
C LEU A 42 -9.00 -28.40 -4.12
N VAL A 43 -9.42 -27.17 -3.90
CA VAL A 43 -10.71 -26.64 -4.33
C VAL A 43 -10.59 -25.42 -5.25
N ASN A 44 -9.40 -25.20 -5.78
CA ASN A 44 -9.08 -24.04 -6.62
C ASN A 44 -9.48 -22.70 -5.99
N ALA A 45 -9.33 -22.57 -4.66
CA ALA A 45 -9.59 -21.35 -3.93
C ALA A 45 -8.28 -20.56 -3.75
N PRO A 46 -8.10 -19.43 -4.45
CA PRO A 46 -6.88 -18.62 -4.32
C PRO A 46 -6.82 -18.04 -2.91
N PHE A 47 -5.63 -18.01 -2.36
CA PHE A 47 -5.36 -17.39 -1.06
C PHE A 47 -4.28 -16.34 -1.23
N THR A 48 -4.53 -15.13 -0.74
CA THR A 48 -3.55 -14.04 -0.73
C THR A 48 -3.67 -13.23 0.55
N ALA A 49 -2.54 -12.72 1.02
CA ALA A 49 -2.47 -11.72 2.08
C ALA A 49 -2.10 -10.33 1.54
N HIS A 50 -1.96 -10.17 0.23
CA HIS A 50 -1.54 -8.93 -0.42
C HIS A 50 -2.77 -8.20 -0.99
N PHE A 51 -3.53 -7.57 -0.08
CA PHE A 51 -4.67 -6.74 -0.46
C PHE A 51 -4.18 -5.34 -0.83
N VAL A 52 -4.19 -5.04 -2.12
CA VAL A 52 -3.77 -3.74 -2.64
C VAL A 52 -4.88 -3.11 -3.48
N GLY A 53 -4.90 -1.76 -3.53
CA GLY A 53 -5.89 -1.01 -4.29
C GLY A 53 -7.21 -0.77 -3.55
N GLY A 54 -8.06 0.04 -4.16
CA GLY A 54 -9.35 0.47 -3.62
C GLY A 54 -9.40 1.93 -3.20
N CYS A 55 -8.29 2.53 -2.74
CA CYS A 55 -8.18 3.94 -2.39
C CYS A 55 -7.17 4.64 -3.30
N VAL A 56 -7.56 4.85 -4.56
CA VAL A 56 -6.71 5.46 -5.58
C VAL A 56 -6.32 6.88 -5.20
N ILE A 57 -5.03 7.20 -5.33
CA ILE A 57 -4.52 8.57 -5.21
C ILE A 57 -4.93 9.33 -6.48
N GLY A 58 -5.54 10.50 -6.30
CA GLY A 58 -5.94 11.39 -7.39
C GLY A 58 -5.77 12.85 -7.04
N ASP A 59 -5.99 13.72 -8.01
CA ASP A 59 -5.96 15.18 -7.82
C ASP A 59 -7.35 15.75 -7.46
N SER A 60 -8.40 14.95 -7.61
CA SER A 60 -9.77 15.33 -7.30
C SER A 60 -10.64 14.12 -6.93
N VAL A 61 -11.82 14.36 -6.38
CA VAL A 61 -12.81 13.33 -6.04
C VAL A 61 -13.33 12.56 -7.27
N ILE A 62 -13.07 13.06 -8.48
CA ILE A 62 -13.53 12.42 -9.72
C ILE A 62 -12.61 11.25 -10.09
N ASN A 63 -11.32 11.37 -9.82
CA ASN A 63 -10.30 10.43 -10.25
C ASN A 63 -9.52 9.79 -9.09
N GLY A 64 -9.85 10.12 -7.84
CA GLY A 64 -9.23 9.54 -6.66
C GLY A 64 -10.16 9.43 -5.46
N VAL A 65 -9.76 8.61 -4.51
CA VAL A 65 -10.39 8.48 -3.20
C VAL A 65 -9.62 9.30 -2.16
N ILE A 66 -8.31 9.36 -2.33
CA ILE A 66 -7.39 10.14 -1.50
C ILE A 66 -6.56 11.09 -2.36
N ASP A 67 -6.15 12.18 -1.74
CA ASP A 67 -5.27 13.15 -2.38
C ASP A 67 -3.79 12.70 -2.36
N PRO A 68 -2.86 13.40 -3.04
CA PRO A 68 -1.44 13.05 -3.06
C PRO A 68 -0.73 13.04 -1.70
N TYR A 69 -1.39 13.54 -0.65
CA TYR A 69 -0.91 13.54 0.74
C TYR A 69 -1.63 12.50 1.59
N HIS A 70 -2.32 11.54 0.94
CA HIS A 70 -3.07 10.43 1.54
C HIS A 70 -4.29 10.83 2.38
N ARG A 71 -4.79 12.09 2.25
CA ARG A 71 -6.02 12.52 2.91
C ARG A 71 -7.24 12.04 2.11
N LEU A 72 -8.23 11.49 2.78
CA LEU A 72 -9.50 11.14 2.15
C LEU A 72 -10.20 12.42 1.67
N PHE A 73 -10.64 12.46 0.41
CA PHE A 73 -11.39 13.62 -0.10
C PHE A 73 -12.65 13.87 0.73
N ASN A 74 -12.94 15.13 1.01
CA ASN A 74 -14.00 15.61 1.90
C ASN A 74 -13.81 15.28 3.40
N TYR A 75 -12.78 14.53 3.78
CA TYR A 75 -12.45 14.18 5.16
C TYR A 75 -10.96 14.39 5.42
N PRO A 76 -10.49 15.66 5.47
CA PRO A 76 -9.05 15.97 5.47
C PRO A 76 -8.29 15.48 6.71
N THR A 77 -9.00 15.07 7.75
CA THR A 77 -8.40 14.48 8.96
C THR A 77 -8.29 12.94 8.88
N MET A 78 -8.88 12.31 7.86
CA MET A 78 -8.77 10.87 7.63
C MET A 78 -7.71 10.60 6.56
N HIS A 79 -6.90 9.57 6.80
CA HIS A 79 -5.81 9.19 5.90
C HIS A 79 -5.88 7.68 5.62
N VAL A 80 -5.48 7.31 4.41
CA VAL A 80 -5.31 5.91 4.01
C VAL A 80 -3.85 5.70 3.64
N VAL A 81 -3.14 4.92 4.44
CA VAL A 81 -1.68 4.74 4.35
C VAL A 81 -1.27 3.26 4.26
N ASP A 82 -2.24 2.39 4.02
CA ASP A 82 -2.04 0.94 3.89
C ASP A 82 -2.02 0.49 2.41
N GLY A 83 -2.09 -0.80 2.18
CA GLY A 83 -2.13 -1.39 0.84
C GLY A 83 -3.26 -0.88 -0.05
N ALA A 84 -4.32 -0.31 0.53
CA ALA A 84 -5.42 0.25 -0.25
C ALA A 84 -4.99 1.44 -1.13
N SER A 85 -3.94 2.16 -0.75
CA SER A 85 -3.36 3.26 -1.52
C SER A 85 -2.43 2.82 -2.66
N VAL A 86 -2.05 1.53 -2.71
CA VAL A 86 -1.23 0.96 -3.78
C VAL A 86 -2.14 0.56 -4.94
N THR A 87 -2.06 1.28 -6.05
CA THR A 87 -3.04 1.20 -7.14
C THR A 87 -2.78 0.11 -8.18
N ALA A 88 -1.66 -0.59 -8.10
CA ALA A 88 -1.29 -1.63 -9.05
C ALA A 88 -0.60 -2.80 -8.37
N ASN A 89 -0.71 -3.99 -8.97
CA ASN A 89 0.08 -5.14 -8.56
C ASN A 89 1.55 -4.90 -8.90
N LEU A 90 2.41 -4.96 -7.88
CA LEU A 90 3.85 -4.70 -8.00
C LEU A 90 4.64 -5.89 -8.53
N GLY A 91 4.03 -7.07 -8.64
CA GLY A 91 4.73 -8.31 -8.99
C GLY A 91 5.67 -8.85 -7.90
N VAL A 92 5.72 -8.20 -6.75
CA VAL A 92 6.54 -8.54 -5.58
C VAL A 92 5.75 -8.33 -4.30
N ASN A 93 6.30 -8.75 -3.17
CA ASN A 93 5.70 -8.49 -1.86
C ASN A 93 5.51 -6.97 -1.66
N PRO A 94 4.29 -6.48 -1.37
CA PRO A 94 3.99 -5.05 -1.31
C PRO A 94 4.42 -4.36 0.00
N SER A 95 4.89 -5.09 1.00
CA SER A 95 5.15 -4.55 2.35
C SER A 95 6.10 -3.37 2.35
N LEU A 96 7.20 -3.45 1.59
CA LEU A 96 8.17 -2.35 1.50
C LEU A 96 7.54 -1.10 0.87
N THR A 97 6.78 -1.25 -0.20
CA THR A 97 6.10 -0.14 -0.87
C THR A 97 5.03 0.48 0.02
N ILE A 98 4.25 -0.34 0.72
CA ILE A 98 3.24 0.14 1.68
C ILE A 98 3.92 0.96 2.79
N THR A 99 5.00 0.44 3.37
CA THR A 99 5.76 1.14 4.40
C THR A 99 6.32 2.46 3.88
N ALA A 100 6.95 2.46 2.72
CA ALA A 100 7.50 3.67 2.12
C ALA A 100 6.44 4.75 1.85
N GLN A 101 5.25 4.35 1.39
CA GLN A 101 4.13 5.28 1.20
C GLN A 101 3.60 5.82 2.54
N ALA A 102 3.49 4.98 3.56
CA ALA A 102 3.07 5.40 4.89
C ALA A 102 4.08 6.39 5.50
N GLU A 103 5.38 6.07 5.47
CA GLU A 103 6.45 6.96 5.92
C GLU A 103 6.43 8.30 5.21
N ARG A 104 6.27 8.28 3.88
CA ARG A 104 6.11 9.50 3.09
C ARG A 104 4.90 10.33 3.54
N ALA A 105 3.75 9.70 3.75
CA ALA A 105 2.55 10.39 4.20
C ALA A 105 2.76 11.05 5.56
N PHE A 106 3.30 10.31 6.52
CA PHE A 106 3.55 10.81 7.89
C PHE A 106 4.62 11.90 7.92
N SER A 107 5.63 11.82 7.05
CA SER A 107 6.68 12.85 6.99
C SER A 107 6.16 14.24 6.62
N MET A 108 4.97 14.33 6.06
CA MET A 108 4.33 15.59 5.67
C MET A 108 3.33 16.14 6.70
N TRP A 109 3.14 15.46 7.83
CA TRP A 109 2.18 15.89 8.83
C TRP A 109 2.73 17.04 9.66
N PRO A 110 1.88 18.05 9.98
CA PRO A 110 2.30 19.13 10.88
C PRO A 110 2.48 18.60 12.31
N ASN A 111 3.37 19.23 13.06
CA ASN A 111 3.40 19.03 14.51
C ASN A 111 2.12 19.59 15.15
N LYS A 112 1.79 19.09 16.34
CA LYS A 112 0.61 19.55 17.08
C LYS A 112 0.65 21.08 17.31
N GLY A 113 -0.36 21.77 16.81
CA GLY A 113 -0.52 23.21 16.95
C GLY A 113 0.19 24.03 15.86
N GLU A 114 0.87 23.38 14.91
CA GLU A 114 1.45 24.06 13.74
C GLU A 114 0.48 24.09 12.56
N THR A 115 0.71 25.02 11.66
CA THR A 115 -0.06 25.11 10.41
C THR A 115 0.27 23.94 9.50
N ASP A 116 -0.74 23.35 8.90
CA ASP A 116 -0.57 22.26 7.93
C ASP A 116 0.13 22.80 6.65
N PRO A 117 1.33 22.30 6.31
CA PRO A 117 2.06 22.76 5.12
C PRO A 117 1.48 22.19 3.82
N ARG A 118 0.60 21.18 3.91
CA ARG A 118 0.02 20.53 2.74
C ARG A 118 -1.02 21.48 2.09
N PRO A 119 -1.03 21.60 0.76
CA PRO A 119 -2.05 22.38 0.06
C PRO A 119 -3.48 21.94 0.40
N ALA A 120 -4.45 22.83 0.18
CA ALA A 120 -5.85 22.44 0.28
C ALA A 120 -6.19 21.29 -0.68
N GLN A 121 -7.17 20.47 -0.32
CA GLN A 121 -7.66 19.42 -1.23
C GLN A 121 -8.18 20.03 -2.53
N ASN A 122 -8.09 19.30 -3.62
CA ASN A 122 -8.41 19.75 -4.98
C ASN A 122 -7.47 20.86 -5.52
N SER A 123 -6.36 21.12 -4.85
CA SER A 123 -5.29 21.97 -5.39
C SER A 123 -4.28 21.11 -6.16
N PRO A 124 -3.57 21.68 -7.15
CA PRO A 124 -2.49 21.00 -7.83
C PRO A 124 -1.46 20.44 -6.84
N TYR A 125 -0.89 19.30 -7.18
CA TYR A 125 0.18 18.71 -6.36
C TYR A 125 1.34 19.69 -6.21
N LYS A 126 1.80 19.87 -5.00
CA LYS A 126 3.01 20.61 -4.65
C LYS A 126 3.93 19.72 -3.82
N ARG A 127 5.18 19.58 -4.26
CA ARG A 127 6.19 18.94 -3.41
C ARG A 127 6.43 19.81 -2.18
N ILE A 128 6.34 19.19 -1.02
CA ILE A 128 6.67 19.81 0.27
C ILE A 128 7.80 19.03 0.93
N ASP A 129 8.61 19.73 1.69
CA ASP A 129 9.67 19.10 2.46
C ASP A 129 9.09 18.37 3.67
N PRO A 130 9.76 17.30 4.16
CA PRO A 130 9.37 16.64 5.38
C PRO A 130 9.32 17.60 6.58
N VAL A 131 8.28 17.47 7.39
CA VAL A 131 8.15 18.21 8.65
C VAL A 131 9.01 17.53 9.70
N MET A 132 9.94 18.28 10.29
CA MET A 132 10.76 17.76 11.40
C MET A 132 9.89 17.59 12.65
N PRO A 133 9.85 16.40 13.25
CA PRO A 133 9.10 16.20 14.49
C PRO A 133 9.75 16.95 15.66
N ASN A 134 8.93 17.68 16.43
CA ASN A 134 9.41 18.38 17.63
C ASN A 134 9.90 17.42 18.71
N GLN A 135 9.38 16.19 18.74
CA GLN A 135 9.76 15.12 19.66
C GLN A 135 10.00 13.84 18.87
N PRO A 136 11.15 13.70 18.19
CA PRO A 136 11.43 12.49 17.41
C PRO A 136 11.55 11.27 18.33
N PHE A 137 10.85 10.20 17.99
CA PHE A 137 10.97 8.92 18.71
C PHE A 137 12.35 8.27 18.51
N VAL A 138 12.89 8.46 17.28
CA VAL A 138 14.21 7.94 16.92
C VAL A 138 15.29 8.96 17.34
N PRO A 139 16.26 8.58 18.19
CA PRO A 139 17.33 9.48 18.61
C PRO A 139 18.17 10.00 17.43
N LYS A 140 18.70 11.19 17.59
CA LYS A 140 19.65 11.77 16.63
C LYS A 140 20.84 10.85 16.39
N GLY A 141 21.18 10.61 15.12
CA GLY A 141 22.28 9.73 14.71
C GLY A 141 21.96 8.25 14.66
N ALA A 142 20.75 7.82 15.09
CA ALA A 142 20.34 6.43 15.01
C ALA A 142 19.94 6.03 13.58
N VAL A 143 20.02 4.71 13.30
CA VAL A 143 19.47 4.15 12.06
C VAL A 143 17.96 4.40 12.04
N GLY A 144 17.44 5.00 10.96
CA GLY A 144 16.03 5.38 10.85
C GLY A 144 15.72 6.81 11.28
N GLU A 145 16.72 7.60 11.70
CA GLU A 145 16.53 9.05 11.86
C GLU A 145 16.04 9.68 10.56
N LEU A 146 15.00 10.51 10.64
CA LEU A 146 14.55 11.30 9.50
C LEU A 146 15.64 12.29 9.12
N ARG A 147 16.28 12.07 7.97
CA ARG A 147 17.32 12.95 7.44
C ARG A 147 16.68 13.85 6.39
N VAL A 148 16.64 15.14 6.69
CA VAL A 148 16.25 16.17 5.72
C VAL A 148 17.54 16.64 5.07
N SER A 149 17.65 16.45 3.77
CA SER A 149 18.80 16.92 2.96
C SER A 149 18.52 18.29 2.40
#